data_efdb868ed9e6199b6f0598fe08c48d50
#
_entry.id   efdb868ed9e6199b6f0598fe08c48d50
#
_cell.length_a   1.000
_cell.length_b   1.000
_cell.length_c   1.000
_cell.angle_alpha   90.00
_cell.angle_beta   90.00
_cell.angle_gamma   90.00
#
_symmetry.space_group_name_H-M   'P 1'
#
loop_
_entity.id
_entity.type
_entity.pdbx_description
1 polymer ?
#
loop_
_entity_poly.entity_id
_entity_poly.type
_entity_poly.pdbx_seq_one_letter_code
_entity_poly.pdbx_strand_id
1 'polypeptide(L)'
;MNWRYQIRGFGMAVAALLVVAACGSSTNTTASCGASATSAADCGGMDALVTAAKKEGKLTIIATPPDWANYGEIINTFQSKYGITITSLNPNGSSQEEIDAFDGTSRAPDVVDITQAVALKNAALFSPYKVQTWNDIPAGAKEPTGLWFNDYGGYMGIGYDSAKVGTITSIQDLLGPKFKSTVALSGDPTISGQALNGVIMAGVANGGSLDDLSKGVDFFHQLKVKGNYVNVIATNSTIKSGQTPVIFQWDYLSTSHGKDVPGWKIFVPSNAIIGGYYNAAINKQAPHPAAARLWEEYVFSNDGQNMWLKGGARPVRQAAMTTAGTVNATAAAALPNVPGTPLVPTGAQSTAAFAYLNAHWSAAIS
;
A
#
# COMPACT_ATOMS: atom_id res chain seq x y z
N MET A 1 -42.11 -5.44 -93.09
CA MET A 1 -41.52 -5.03 -94.37
C MET A 1 -40.07 -4.64 -94.04
N ASN A 2 -39.15 -5.55 -94.43
CA ASN A 2 -37.77 -5.28 -94.92
C ASN A 2 -36.83 -4.45 -94.05
N TRP A 3 -35.62 -4.74 -93.84
CA TRP A 3 -34.62 -5.71 -94.35
C TRP A 3 -33.32 -5.50 -93.57
N ARG A 4 -32.67 -6.59 -93.20
CA ARG A 4 -31.24 -6.94 -93.05
C ARG A 4 -30.20 -5.83 -93.33
N TYR A 5 -29.14 -5.76 -92.50
CA TYR A 5 -27.82 -6.21 -92.91
C TYR A 5 -26.88 -6.34 -91.68
N GLN A 6 -26.09 -7.47 -91.67
CA GLN A 6 -25.01 -7.72 -90.78
C GLN A 6 -23.72 -7.04 -91.30
N ILE A 7 -22.91 -6.55 -90.43
CA ILE A 7 -21.46 -6.50 -90.65
C ILE A 7 -20.71 -6.86 -89.37
N ARG A 8 -19.81 -7.84 -89.48
CA ARG A 8 -18.82 -8.28 -88.51
C ARG A 8 -17.66 -7.28 -88.49
N GLY A 9 -17.20 -6.89 -87.33
CA GLY A 9 -15.94 -6.17 -87.12
C GLY A 9 -15.22 -6.65 -85.85
N PHE A 10 -14.05 -7.24 -86.03
CA PHE A 10 -13.08 -7.60 -85.00
C PHE A 10 -12.55 -6.32 -84.37
N GLY A 11 -12.38 -6.30 -83.02
CA GLY A 11 -11.68 -5.20 -82.37
C GLY A 11 -11.32 -5.51 -80.91
N MET A 12 -10.08 -5.80 -80.72
CA MET A 12 -9.24 -5.83 -79.53
C MET A 12 -9.86 -5.53 -78.17
N ALA A 13 -9.74 -6.53 -77.29
CA ALA A 13 -9.87 -6.39 -75.85
C ALA A 13 -8.67 -5.64 -75.28
N VAL A 14 -8.81 -4.46 -74.75
CA VAL A 14 -7.87 -3.78 -73.89
C VAL A 14 -8.25 -4.11 -72.44
N ALA A 15 -7.50 -4.96 -71.81
CA ALA A 15 -7.65 -5.22 -70.37
C ALA A 15 -7.05 -4.05 -69.57
N ALA A 16 -7.92 -3.19 -69.03
CA ALA A 16 -7.53 -2.18 -68.07
C ALA A 16 -7.37 -2.86 -66.68
N LEU A 17 -6.12 -3.09 -66.25
CA LEU A 17 -5.80 -3.44 -64.87
C LEU A 17 -6.11 -2.24 -63.94
N LEU A 18 -7.23 -2.28 -63.27
CA LEU A 18 -7.47 -1.45 -62.11
C LEU A 18 -6.63 -1.96 -60.93
N VAL A 19 -5.47 -1.35 -60.70
CA VAL A 19 -4.75 -1.45 -59.43
C VAL A 19 -5.56 -0.71 -58.38
N VAL A 20 -6.36 -1.44 -57.61
CA VAL A 20 -6.94 -0.94 -56.36
C VAL A 20 -5.81 -0.85 -55.35
N ALA A 21 -5.18 0.32 -55.23
CA ALA A 21 -4.34 0.66 -54.08
C ALA A 21 -5.26 0.68 -52.85
N ALA A 22 -5.31 -0.44 -52.13
CA ALA A 22 -5.82 -0.52 -50.78
C ALA A 22 -4.87 0.30 -49.90
N CYS A 23 -5.12 1.61 -49.80
CA CYS A 23 -4.62 2.38 -48.66
C CYS A 23 -5.27 1.78 -47.42
N GLY A 24 -4.57 0.84 -46.79
CA GLY A 24 -4.86 0.47 -45.42
C GLY A 24 -4.68 1.69 -44.54
N SER A 25 -5.78 2.40 -44.31
CA SER A 25 -5.84 3.36 -43.20
C SER A 25 -5.64 2.57 -41.93
N SER A 26 -4.38 2.47 -41.48
CA SER A 26 -4.09 2.19 -40.09
C SER A 26 -4.79 3.31 -39.31
N THR A 27 -5.99 3.05 -38.82
CA THR A 27 -6.54 3.82 -37.73
C THR A 27 -5.59 3.63 -36.56
N ASN A 28 -4.59 4.50 -36.48
CA ASN A 28 -3.93 4.77 -35.22
C ASN A 28 -5.03 5.34 -34.30
N THR A 29 -5.82 4.46 -33.69
CA THR A 29 -6.47 4.75 -32.45
C THR A 29 -5.32 5.10 -31.51
N THR A 30 -5.08 6.38 -31.33
CA THR A 30 -4.20 6.90 -30.27
C THR A 30 -4.77 6.29 -29.00
N ALA A 31 -4.09 5.25 -28.49
CA ALA A 31 -4.45 4.61 -27.25
C ALA A 31 -4.49 5.72 -26.19
N SER A 32 -5.69 6.01 -25.70
CA SER A 32 -5.86 7.05 -24.69
C SER A 32 -5.52 6.46 -23.35
N CYS A 33 -4.40 6.89 -22.77
CA CYS A 33 -3.98 6.53 -21.41
C CYS A 33 -4.84 7.28 -20.39
N GLY A 34 -6.16 7.21 -20.55
CA GLY A 34 -7.13 7.84 -19.66
C GLY A 34 -7.62 6.90 -18.57
N ALA A 35 -8.70 7.30 -17.91
CA ALA A 35 -9.29 6.58 -16.77
C ALA A 35 -9.75 5.14 -17.10
N SER A 36 -9.94 4.77 -18.36
CA SER A 36 -10.37 3.44 -18.79
C SER A 36 -9.24 2.44 -19.04
N ALA A 37 -7.97 2.86 -19.05
CA ALA A 37 -6.84 1.94 -19.24
C ALA A 37 -6.69 1.02 -18.04
N THR A 38 -6.62 -0.30 -18.26
CA THR A 38 -6.49 -1.34 -17.23
C THR A 38 -5.09 -1.96 -17.16
N SER A 39 -4.22 -1.53 -18.08
CA SER A 39 -2.81 -1.93 -18.15
C SER A 39 -2.00 -0.90 -18.96
N ALA A 40 -0.66 -0.99 -18.88
CA ALA A 40 0.20 -0.19 -19.74
C ALA A 40 -0.01 -0.51 -21.24
N ALA A 41 -0.41 -1.73 -21.59
CA ALA A 41 -0.69 -2.13 -22.96
C ALA A 41 -1.87 -1.33 -23.57
N ASP A 42 -2.91 -1.04 -22.77
CA ASP A 42 -4.05 -0.23 -23.21
C ASP A 42 -3.65 1.21 -23.52
N CYS A 43 -2.54 1.67 -22.93
CA CYS A 43 -1.95 2.98 -23.22
C CYS A 43 -1.08 2.97 -24.51
N GLY A 44 -0.84 1.82 -25.11
CA GLY A 44 0.13 1.65 -26.19
C GLY A 44 1.55 1.32 -25.71
N GLY A 45 1.68 0.85 -24.46
CA GLY A 45 2.94 0.46 -23.82
C GLY A 45 3.47 1.51 -22.84
N MET A 46 4.58 1.19 -22.17
CA MET A 46 5.16 2.04 -21.13
C MET A 46 5.60 3.42 -21.64
N ASP A 47 6.18 3.51 -22.83
CA ASP A 47 6.64 4.79 -23.37
C ASP A 47 5.46 5.75 -23.63
N ALA A 48 4.35 5.20 -24.10
CA ALA A 48 3.12 5.98 -24.28
C ALA A 48 2.50 6.40 -22.96
N LEU A 49 2.50 5.52 -21.94
CA LEU A 49 2.07 5.84 -20.58
C LEU A 49 2.93 6.95 -19.98
N VAL A 50 4.26 6.85 -20.07
CA VAL A 50 5.19 7.89 -19.59
C VAL A 50 4.93 9.22 -20.30
N THR A 51 4.70 9.20 -21.61
CA THR A 51 4.41 10.41 -22.39
C THR A 51 3.09 11.05 -21.94
N ALA A 52 2.03 10.27 -21.73
CA ALA A 52 0.74 10.76 -21.26
C ALA A 52 0.85 11.33 -19.83
N ALA A 53 1.51 10.63 -18.92
CA ALA A 53 1.71 11.09 -17.54
C ALA A 53 2.54 12.39 -17.46
N LYS A 54 3.59 12.51 -18.28
CA LYS A 54 4.37 13.76 -18.39
C LYS A 54 3.55 14.91 -18.92
N LYS A 55 2.59 14.66 -19.79
CA LYS A 55 1.66 15.68 -20.31
C LYS A 55 0.71 16.16 -19.20
N GLU A 56 0.26 15.29 -18.30
CA GLU A 56 -0.48 15.67 -17.09
C GLU A 56 0.39 16.48 -16.14
N GLY A 57 1.67 16.10 -16.01
CA GLY A 57 2.73 16.81 -15.29
C GLY A 57 2.58 16.87 -13.77
N LYS A 58 1.52 16.25 -13.22
CA LYS A 58 1.18 16.27 -11.80
C LYS A 58 0.70 14.91 -11.34
N LEU A 59 0.86 14.67 -10.03
CA LEU A 59 0.28 13.54 -9.30
C LEU A 59 -0.09 14.01 -7.89
N THR A 60 -1.24 13.66 -7.41
CA THR A 60 -1.66 13.92 -6.03
C THR A 60 -1.72 12.60 -5.27
N ILE A 61 -0.93 12.49 -4.21
CA ILE A 61 -0.91 11.36 -3.28
C ILE A 61 -1.39 11.85 -1.90
N ILE A 62 -1.71 10.93 -1.00
CA ILE A 62 -2.21 11.26 0.34
C ILE A 62 -1.66 10.27 1.36
N ALA A 63 -1.56 10.69 2.63
CA ALA A 63 -1.15 9.87 3.78
C ALA A 63 0.20 9.15 3.61
N THR A 64 1.12 9.74 2.86
CA THR A 64 2.45 9.19 2.57
C THR A 64 3.55 10.09 3.14
N PRO A 65 3.76 10.11 4.49
CA PRO A 65 4.79 10.95 5.08
C PRO A 65 6.19 10.48 4.65
N PRO A 66 7.15 11.40 4.45
CA PRO A 66 8.48 11.06 3.91
C PRO A 66 9.28 10.04 4.72
N ASP A 67 9.04 9.97 6.03
CA ASP A 67 9.71 9.05 6.96
C ASP A 67 8.99 7.70 7.12
N TRP A 68 7.82 7.53 6.50
CA TRP A 68 7.09 6.26 6.47
C TRP A 68 7.61 5.39 5.31
N ALA A 69 8.06 4.17 5.61
CA ALA A 69 8.44 3.16 4.62
C ALA A 69 9.31 3.69 3.45
N ASN A 70 10.12 4.74 3.71
CA ASN A 70 10.99 5.39 2.70
C ASN A 70 10.25 6.17 1.60
N TYR A 71 9.00 6.60 1.82
CA TYR A 71 8.25 7.40 0.82
C TYR A 71 9.00 8.65 0.36
N GLY A 72 9.81 9.28 1.22
CA GLY A 72 10.60 10.44 0.84
C GLY A 72 11.54 10.17 -0.34
N GLU A 73 12.28 9.05 -0.34
CA GLU A 73 13.14 8.65 -1.45
C GLU A 73 12.33 8.23 -2.68
N ILE A 74 11.23 7.49 -2.47
CA ILE A 74 10.33 7.01 -3.54
C ILE A 74 9.75 8.21 -4.30
N ILE A 75 9.20 9.19 -3.60
CA ILE A 75 8.61 10.41 -4.17
C ILE A 75 9.68 11.22 -4.93
N ASN A 76 10.83 11.47 -4.30
CA ASN A 76 11.89 12.27 -4.90
C ASN A 76 12.45 11.59 -6.17
N THR A 77 12.61 10.27 -6.14
CA THR A 77 13.11 9.51 -7.29
C THR A 77 12.09 9.50 -8.43
N PHE A 78 10.80 9.32 -8.14
CA PHE A 78 9.75 9.42 -9.15
C PHE A 78 9.73 10.79 -9.82
N GLN A 79 9.74 11.87 -9.04
CA GLN A 79 9.77 13.25 -9.55
C GLN A 79 11.01 13.49 -10.44
N SER A 80 12.18 13.06 -9.98
CA SER A 80 13.43 13.23 -10.72
C SER A 80 13.45 12.42 -12.02
N LYS A 81 12.92 11.20 -11.98
CA LYS A 81 12.91 10.27 -13.14
C LYS A 81 11.94 10.71 -14.24
N TYR A 82 10.77 11.20 -13.85
CA TYR A 82 9.69 11.46 -14.80
C TYR A 82 9.39 12.95 -15.02
N GLY A 83 9.89 13.85 -14.19
CA GLY A 83 9.60 15.27 -14.27
C GLY A 83 8.15 15.63 -13.92
N ILE A 84 7.48 14.77 -13.12
CA ILE A 84 6.11 14.95 -12.67
C ILE A 84 6.12 15.49 -11.24
N THR A 85 5.41 16.59 -11.00
CA THR A 85 5.30 17.18 -9.66
C THR A 85 4.33 16.39 -8.80
N ILE A 86 4.76 15.95 -7.62
CA ILE A 86 3.90 15.28 -6.64
C ILE A 86 3.41 16.28 -5.58
N THR A 87 2.10 16.29 -5.36
CA THR A 87 1.46 16.95 -4.21
C THR A 87 1.09 15.87 -3.19
N SER A 88 1.62 15.96 -1.96
CA SER A 88 1.26 15.07 -0.86
C SER A 88 0.25 15.76 0.05
N LEU A 89 -0.94 15.20 0.17
CA LEU A 89 -2.01 15.68 1.04
C LEU A 89 -1.97 14.95 2.38
N ASN A 90 -2.37 15.64 3.45
CA ASN A 90 -2.56 15.07 4.77
C ASN A 90 -1.57 13.91 5.10
N PRO A 91 -0.27 14.18 5.24
CA PRO A 91 0.74 13.12 5.35
C PRO A 91 0.50 12.13 6.49
N ASN A 92 -0.21 12.55 7.53
CA ASN A 92 -0.53 11.72 8.70
C ASN A 92 -1.99 11.24 8.70
N GLY A 93 -2.67 11.26 7.56
CA GLY A 93 -4.04 10.79 7.42
C GLY A 93 -4.18 9.30 7.68
N SER A 94 -5.36 8.91 8.13
CA SER A 94 -5.77 7.51 8.22
C SER A 94 -6.29 7.02 6.86
N SER A 95 -6.32 5.71 6.65
CA SER A 95 -6.88 5.12 5.42
C SER A 95 -8.34 5.53 5.14
N GLN A 96 -9.14 5.83 6.17
CA GLN A 96 -10.49 6.32 5.95
C GLN A 96 -10.47 7.78 5.46
N GLU A 97 -9.59 8.63 6.00
CA GLU A 97 -9.45 10.02 5.53
C GLU A 97 -8.92 10.09 4.10
N GLU A 98 -8.15 9.10 3.66
CA GLU A 98 -7.74 8.98 2.25
C GLU A 98 -8.94 8.79 1.32
N ILE A 99 -9.88 7.93 1.72
CA ILE A 99 -11.13 7.70 0.97
C ILE A 99 -12.06 8.91 1.04
N ASP A 100 -12.16 9.56 2.20
CA ASP A 100 -13.00 10.74 2.40
C ASP A 100 -12.51 11.93 1.54
N ALA A 101 -11.23 11.93 1.14
CA ALA A 101 -10.66 12.91 0.23
C ALA A 101 -11.03 12.69 -1.26
N PHE A 102 -11.78 11.64 -1.61
CA PHE A 102 -12.30 11.39 -2.96
C PHE A 102 -13.51 12.27 -3.24
N ASP A 103 -13.31 13.58 -3.29
CA ASP A 103 -14.36 14.59 -3.41
C ASP A 103 -14.73 14.94 -4.87
N GLY A 104 -14.11 14.27 -5.86
CA GLY A 104 -14.34 14.51 -7.29
C GLY A 104 -13.77 15.83 -7.82
N THR A 105 -13.00 16.56 -7.03
CA THR A 105 -12.33 17.80 -7.47
C THR A 105 -10.98 17.52 -8.11
N SER A 106 -10.41 18.53 -8.78
CA SER A 106 -9.05 18.46 -9.35
C SER A 106 -7.93 18.39 -8.28
N ARG A 107 -8.28 18.43 -7.00
CA ARG A 107 -7.37 18.32 -5.85
C ARG A 107 -7.51 17.00 -5.12
N ALA A 108 -8.47 16.16 -5.50
CA ALA A 108 -8.60 14.82 -4.96
C ALA A 108 -7.32 14.00 -5.19
N PRO A 109 -6.98 13.06 -4.30
CA PRO A 109 -5.84 12.17 -4.53
C PRO A 109 -6.08 11.28 -5.75
N ASP A 110 -5.03 11.07 -6.53
CA ASP A 110 -5.03 10.17 -7.69
C ASP A 110 -4.89 8.71 -7.26
N VAL A 111 -4.10 8.47 -6.22
CA VAL A 111 -3.81 7.15 -5.66
C VAL A 111 -3.87 7.20 -4.13
N VAL A 112 -4.11 6.05 -3.53
CA VAL A 112 -4.15 5.84 -2.08
C VAL A 112 -3.34 4.61 -1.69
N ASP A 113 -2.87 4.58 -0.43
CA ASP A 113 -2.15 3.49 0.21
C ASP A 113 -2.86 3.11 1.52
N ILE A 114 -3.81 2.20 1.42
CA ILE A 114 -4.83 1.96 2.44
C ILE A 114 -4.79 0.55 3.04
N THR A 115 -5.32 0.43 4.25
CA THR A 115 -5.47 -0.88 4.91
C THR A 115 -6.46 -1.78 4.17
N GLN A 116 -6.28 -3.10 4.30
CA GLN A 116 -7.12 -4.12 3.65
C GLN A 116 -8.62 -3.94 3.93
N ALA A 117 -9.00 -3.61 5.16
CA ALA A 117 -10.41 -3.43 5.52
C ALA A 117 -11.04 -2.23 4.77
N VAL A 118 -10.30 -1.14 4.64
CA VAL A 118 -10.74 0.07 3.91
C VAL A 118 -10.79 -0.20 2.41
N ALA A 119 -9.81 -0.92 1.85
CA ALA A 119 -9.80 -1.30 0.44
C ALA A 119 -11.02 -2.15 0.06
N LEU A 120 -11.34 -3.17 0.86
CA LEU A 120 -12.50 -4.04 0.62
C LEU A 120 -13.83 -3.29 0.69
N LYS A 121 -13.98 -2.41 1.69
CA LYS A 121 -15.21 -1.62 1.88
C LYS A 121 -15.48 -0.64 0.74
N ASN A 122 -14.42 -0.12 0.14
CA ASN A 122 -14.49 0.99 -0.82
C ASN A 122 -14.09 0.59 -2.26
N ALA A 123 -14.03 -0.70 -2.58
CA ALA A 123 -13.56 -1.21 -3.87
C ALA A 123 -14.26 -0.59 -5.10
N ALA A 124 -15.53 -0.20 -4.98
CA ALA A 124 -16.31 0.44 -6.05
C ALA A 124 -15.80 1.85 -6.44
N LEU A 125 -14.98 2.46 -5.58
CA LEU A 125 -14.38 3.79 -5.80
C LEU A 125 -13.06 3.72 -6.56
N PHE A 126 -12.53 2.52 -6.84
CA PHE A 126 -11.23 2.34 -7.48
C PHE A 126 -11.35 2.04 -8.97
N SER A 127 -10.31 2.41 -9.70
CA SER A 127 -10.13 2.10 -11.11
C SER A 127 -9.30 0.83 -11.25
N PRO A 128 -9.74 -0.17 -12.02
CA PRO A 128 -8.95 -1.39 -12.19
C PRO A 128 -7.67 -1.10 -12.98
N TYR A 129 -6.54 -1.60 -12.48
CA TYR A 129 -5.26 -1.52 -13.18
C TYR A 129 -4.37 -2.70 -12.80
N LYS A 130 -3.72 -3.32 -13.79
CA LYS A 130 -2.75 -4.41 -13.59
C LYS A 130 -1.39 -3.93 -14.05
N VAL A 131 -0.48 -3.77 -13.11
CA VAL A 131 0.92 -3.40 -13.40
C VAL A 131 1.63 -4.49 -14.21
N GLN A 132 2.70 -4.15 -14.92
CA GLN A 132 3.46 -5.12 -15.72
C GLN A 132 3.95 -6.32 -14.89
N THR A 133 4.23 -6.11 -13.61
CA THR A 133 4.68 -7.14 -12.68
C THR A 133 3.54 -7.85 -11.93
N TRP A 134 2.32 -7.75 -12.44
CA TRP A 134 1.10 -8.31 -11.84
C TRP A 134 1.22 -9.77 -11.41
N ASN A 135 1.91 -10.59 -12.22
CA ASN A 135 2.05 -12.02 -11.96
C ASN A 135 3.00 -12.34 -10.79
N ASP A 136 3.84 -11.39 -10.39
CA ASP A 136 4.74 -11.53 -9.25
C ASP A 136 4.03 -11.28 -7.91
N ILE A 137 2.84 -10.69 -7.94
CA ILE A 137 2.02 -10.44 -6.75
C ILE A 137 1.23 -11.72 -6.45
N PRO A 138 1.34 -12.28 -5.22
CA PRO A 138 0.57 -13.47 -4.83
C PRO A 138 -0.94 -13.31 -5.04
N ALA A 139 -1.64 -14.38 -5.41
CA ALA A 139 -3.08 -14.34 -5.70
C ALA A 139 -3.90 -13.83 -4.50
N GLY A 140 -3.52 -14.18 -3.27
CA GLY A 140 -4.20 -13.71 -2.05
C GLY A 140 -3.89 -12.27 -1.66
N ALA A 141 -2.96 -11.60 -2.39
CA ALA A 141 -2.49 -10.25 -2.11
C ALA A 141 -2.99 -9.24 -3.16
N LYS A 142 -4.02 -9.57 -3.93
CA LYS A 142 -4.57 -8.70 -4.97
C LYS A 142 -6.02 -9.03 -5.27
N GLU A 143 -6.79 -8.01 -5.61
CA GLU A 143 -8.13 -8.15 -6.15
C GLU A 143 -8.00 -8.57 -7.63
N PRO A 144 -8.67 -9.64 -8.09
CA PRO A 144 -8.41 -10.26 -9.40
C PRO A 144 -8.57 -9.34 -10.61
N THR A 145 -9.38 -8.30 -10.53
CA THR A 145 -9.58 -7.32 -11.61
C THR A 145 -8.58 -6.15 -11.55
N GLY A 146 -7.88 -5.99 -10.42
CA GLY A 146 -6.89 -4.94 -10.21
C GLY A 146 -7.43 -3.67 -9.56
N LEU A 147 -8.55 -3.76 -8.82
CA LEU A 147 -9.10 -2.61 -8.09
C LEU A 147 -8.18 -2.17 -6.95
N TRP A 148 -7.53 -3.11 -6.29
CA TRP A 148 -6.52 -2.88 -5.28
C TRP A 148 -5.55 -4.07 -5.24
N PHE A 149 -4.34 -3.87 -4.77
CA PHE A 149 -3.34 -4.91 -4.59
C PHE A 149 -2.31 -4.48 -3.54
N ASN A 150 -1.85 -5.46 -2.76
CA ASN A 150 -0.85 -5.22 -1.73
C ASN A 150 0.44 -4.69 -2.35
N ASP A 151 1.07 -3.76 -1.68
CA ASP A 151 2.32 -3.12 -2.10
C ASP A 151 3.50 -3.47 -1.19
N TYR A 152 3.44 -3.12 0.07
CA TYR A 152 4.42 -3.46 1.10
C TYR A 152 3.76 -3.72 2.44
N GLY A 153 4.49 -4.34 3.35
CA GLY A 153 3.99 -4.64 4.68
C GLY A 153 5.10 -4.97 5.65
N GLY A 154 4.69 -5.44 6.82
CA GLY A 154 5.59 -5.83 7.89
C GLY A 154 4.89 -6.64 8.96
N TYR A 155 5.55 -6.73 10.11
CA TYR A 155 5.02 -7.40 11.28
C TYR A 155 4.73 -6.37 12.38
N MET A 156 3.63 -6.57 13.08
CA MET A 156 3.36 -5.80 14.30
C MET A 156 4.41 -6.15 15.34
N GLY A 157 5.00 -5.14 15.95
CA GLY A 157 6.02 -5.29 16.96
C GLY A 157 5.84 -4.31 18.11
N ILE A 158 6.70 -4.47 19.13
CA ILE A 158 6.85 -3.55 20.23
C ILE A 158 8.20 -2.85 20.05
N GLY A 159 8.16 -1.58 19.60
CA GLY A 159 9.32 -0.72 19.60
C GLY A 159 9.56 -0.14 20.99
N TYR A 160 10.81 -0.10 21.45
CA TYR A 160 11.09 0.39 22.79
C TYR A 160 12.50 0.96 22.96
N ASP A 161 12.61 1.96 23.82
CA ASP A 161 13.89 2.49 24.27
C ASP A 161 14.47 1.61 25.40
N SER A 162 15.41 0.72 25.05
CA SER A 162 16.00 -0.22 25.98
C SER A 162 16.83 0.45 27.08
N ALA A 163 17.28 1.70 26.91
CA ALA A 163 17.96 2.45 27.95
C ALA A 163 17.01 2.85 29.08
N LYS A 164 15.71 3.05 28.77
CA LYS A 164 14.68 3.41 29.75
C LYS A 164 14.02 2.21 30.42
N VAL A 165 13.68 1.18 29.62
CA VAL A 165 12.84 0.08 30.12
C VAL A 165 13.58 -1.27 30.23
N GLY A 166 14.85 -1.33 29.80
CA GLY A 166 15.60 -2.58 29.70
C GLY A 166 15.13 -3.45 28.54
N THR A 167 15.48 -4.73 28.57
CA THR A 167 15.10 -5.67 27.50
C THR A 167 13.68 -6.18 27.71
N ILE A 168 12.91 -6.25 26.60
CA ILE A 168 11.61 -6.91 26.50
C ILE A 168 11.81 -8.27 25.85
N THR A 169 11.31 -9.32 26.47
CA THR A 169 11.40 -10.71 26.00
C THR A 169 10.04 -11.37 25.84
N SER A 170 9.01 -10.74 26.42
CA SER A 170 7.62 -11.18 26.37
C SER A 170 6.69 -9.97 26.42
N ILE A 171 5.53 -10.08 25.84
CA ILE A 171 4.48 -9.05 25.97
C ILE A 171 4.04 -8.88 27.44
N GLN A 172 4.16 -9.94 28.25
CA GLN A 172 3.83 -9.94 29.67
C GLN A 172 4.75 -9.05 30.49
N ASP A 173 6.00 -8.82 30.02
CA ASP A 173 6.94 -7.91 30.67
C ASP A 173 6.34 -6.52 30.84
N LEU A 174 5.49 -6.09 29.89
CA LEU A 174 4.83 -4.76 29.89
C LEU A 174 3.89 -4.56 31.09
N LEU A 175 3.44 -5.62 31.73
CA LEU A 175 2.64 -5.56 32.97
C LEU A 175 3.48 -5.31 34.22
N GLY A 176 4.80 -5.34 34.12
CA GLY A 176 5.73 -5.13 35.20
C GLY A 176 5.82 -3.65 35.67
N PRO A 177 6.26 -3.38 36.89
CA PRO A 177 6.29 -2.04 37.46
C PRO A 177 7.29 -1.09 36.76
N LYS A 178 8.30 -1.61 36.09
CA LYS A 178 9.26 -0.80 35.32
C LYS A 178 8.65 -0.11 34.08
N PHE A 179 7.47 -0.54 33.67
CA PHE A 179 6.76 0.04 32.53
C PHE A 179 5.74 1.11 32.91
N LYS A 180 5.74 1.59 34.13
CA LYS A 180 4.81 2.62 34.60
C LYS A 180 4.88 3.87 33.71
N SER A 181 3.73 4.27 33.15
CA SER A 181 3.58 5.41 32.24
C SER A 181 4.52 5.36 31.01
N THR A 182 4.65 4.18 30.37
CA THR A 182 5.57 4.03 29.23
C THR A 182 4.92 3.48 27.96
N VAL A 183 3.84 2.70 28.06
CA VAL A 183 3.27 1.93 26.94
C VAL A 183 2.20 2.73 26.22
N ALA A 184 2.34 2.90 24.91
CA ALA A 184 1.39 3.62 24.08
C ALA A 184 1.05 2.85 22.78
N LEU A 185 -0.04 3.26 22.13
CA LEU A 185 -0.39 2.86 20.76
C LEU A 185 -0.02 3.96 19.77
N SER A 186 0.24 3.58 18.53
CA SER A 186 0.52 4.50 17.42
C SER A 186 -0.77 4.85 16.66
N GLY A 187 -1.83 5.21 17.41
CA GLY A 187 -3.13 5.59 16.88
C GLY A 187 -4.27 5.20 17.82
N ASP A 188 -5.45 5.67 17.52
CA ASP A 188 -6.70 5.21 18.16
C ASP A 188 -7.10 3.86 17.52
N PRO A 189 -7.16 2.76 18.29
CA PRO A 189 -7.44 1.45 17.73
C PRO A 189 -8.88 1.27 17.23
N THR A 190 -9.78 2.21 17.50
CA THR A 190 -11.14 2.19 16.99
C THR A 190 -11.25 2.67 15.54
N ILE A 191 -10.21 3.37 15.04
CA ILE A 191 -10.16 3.91 13.67
C ILE A 191 -8.83 3.64 12.94
N SER A 192 -7.74 3.40 13.67
CA SER A 192 -6.40 3.15 13.10
C SER A 192 -6.15 1.66 12.92
N GLY A 193 -5.92 1.20 11.68
CA GLY A 193 -5.57 -0.18 11.37
C GLY A 193 -4.26 -0.62 12.05
N GLN A 194 -3.26 0.27 12.17
CA GLN A 194 -2.02 -0.03 12.88
C GLN A 194 -2.27 -0.29 14.37
N ALA A 195 -3.00 0.59 15.03
CA ALA A 195 -3.30 0.43 16.45
C ALA A 195 -4.21 -0.78 16.72
N LEU A 196 -5.20 -1.05 15.83
CA LEU A 196 -6.01 -2.27 15.84
C LEU A 196 -5.11 -3.52 15.83
N ASN A 197 -4.15 -3.60 14.92
CA ASN A 197 -3.25 -4.75 14.82
C ASN A 197 -2.36 -4.89 16.07
N GLY A 198 -2.04 -3.79 16.74
CA GLY A 198 -1.38 -3.81 18.07
C GLY A 198 -2.22 -4.51 19.13
N VAL A 199 -3.54 -4.22 19.17
CA VAL A 199 -4.48 -4.89 20.10
C VAL A 199 -4.69 -6.35 19.70
N ILE A 200 -4.79 -6.66 18.39
CA ILE A 200 -4.86 -8.05 17.91
C ILE A 200 -3.61 -8.82 18.34
N MET A 201 -2.40 -8.28 18.14
CA MET A 201 -1.15 -8.91 18.57
C MET A 201 -1.17 -9.20 20.07
N ALA A 202 -1.59 -8.23 20.88
CA ALA A 202 -1.72 -8.44 22.32
C ALA A 202 -2.72 -9.55 22.65
N GLY A 203 -3.84 -9.62 21.95
CA GLY A 203 -4.85 -10.66 22.11
C GLY A 203 -4.31 -12.05 21.82
N VAL A 204 -3.71 -12.24 20.64
CA VAL A 204 -3.13 -13.53 20.22
C VAL A 204 -2.00 -13.94 21.14
N ALA A 205 -1.12 -13.04 21.56
CA ALA A 205 -0.04 -13.31 22.50
C ALA A 205 -0.54 -13.78 23.89
N ASN A 206 -1.78 -13.44 24.24
CA ASN A 206 -2.45 -13.83 25.48
C ASN A 206 -3.42 -15.02 25.31
N GLY A 207 -3.29 -15.78 24.22
CA GLY A 207 -4.11 -16.97 23.96
C GLY A 207 -5.48 -16.68 23.38
N GLY A 208 -5.69 -15.49 22.80
CA GLY A 208 -6.82 -15.15 21.95
C GLY A 208 -6.60 -15.60 20.50
N SER A 209 -7.43 -15.08 19.61
CA SER A 209 -7.35 -15.39 18.17
C SER A 209 -7.66 -14.14 17.33
N LEU A 210 -7.59 -14.26 15.99
CA LEU A 210 -8.03 -13.19 15.09
C LEU A 210 -9.56 -12.95 15.14
N ASP A 211 -10.31 -13.89 15.65
CA ASP A 211 -11.78 -13.82 15.77
C ASP A 211 -12.26 -13.42 17.17
N ASP A 212 -11.34 -13.36 18.16
CA ASP A 212 -11.64 -12.97 19.54
C ASP A 212 -10.63 -11.94 20.04
N LEU A 213 -11.06 -10.69 20.06
CA LEU A 213 -10.23 -9.55 20.50
C LEU A 213 -10.30 -9.29 22.02
N SER A 214 -11.17 -10.01 22.75
CA SER A 214 -11.37 -9.77 24.18
C SER A 214 -10.07 -9.80 24.98
N LYS A 215 -9.19 -10.78 24.71
CA LYS A 215 -7.89 -10.90 25.38
C LYS A 215 -6.96 -9.72 25.11
N GLY A 216 -7.07 -9.09 23.93
CA GLY A 216 -6.31 -7.88 23.60
C GLY A 216 -6.79 -6.68 24.40
N VAL A 217 -8.10 -6.47 24.46
CA VAL A 217 -8.72 -5.40 25.25
C VAL A 217 -8.43 -5.60 26.75
N ASP A 218 -8.56 -6.83 27.26
CA ASP A 218 -8.22 -7.19 28.63
C ASP A 218 -6.76 -6.87 28.97
N PHE A 219 -5.82 -7.12 28.04
CA PHE A 219 -4.42 -6.82 28.24
C PHE A 219 -4.18 -5.31 28.38
N PHE A 220 -4.78 -4.49 27.52
CA PHE A 220 -4.69 -3.02 27.63
C PHE A 220 -5.41 -2.49 28.86
N HIS A 221 -6.52 -3.09 29.28
CA HIS A 221 -7.14 -2.80 30.57
C HIS A 221 -6.20 -3.05 31.74
N GLN A 222 -5.51 -4.19 31.76
CA GLN A 222 -4.49 -4.49 32.78
C GLN A 222 -3.34 -3.46 32.77
N LEU A 223 -2.86 -3.06 31.59
CA LEU A 223 -1.84 -2.00 31.48
C LEU A 223 -2.35 -0.68 32.08
N LYS A 224 -3.62 -0.33 31.83
CA LYS A 224 -4.25 0.87 32.39
C LYS A 224 -4.36 0.79 33.90
N VAL A 225 -4.90 -0.30 34.46
CA VAL A 225 -5.06 -0.52 35.91
C VAL A 225 -3.71 -0.45 36.63
N LYS A 226 -2.64 -0.97 36.02
CA LYS A 226 -1.28 -0.90 36.57
C LYS A 226 -0.61 0.47 36.39
N GLY A 227 -1.24 1.38 35.64
CA GLY A 227 -0.70 2.70 35.32
C GLY A 227 0.45 2.66 34.30
N ASN A 228 0.57 1.57 33.53
CA ASN A 228 1.61 1.39 32.52
C ASN A 228 1.20 1.96 31.15
N TYR A 229 -0.10 1.98 30.85
CA TYR A 229 -0.64 2.56 29.62
C TYR A 229 -0.66 4.08 29.66
N VAL A 230 -0.17 4.71 28.58
CA VAL A 230 -0.20 6.16 28.38
C VAL A 230 -1.26 6.44 27.29
N ASN A 231 -2.31 7.17 27.67
CA ASN A 231 -3.35 7.57 26.72
C ASN A 231 -2.91 8.78 25.88
N VAL A 232 -1.80 8.58 25.15
CA VAL A 232 -1.21 9.53 24.20
C VAL A 232 -0.87 8.76 22.95
N ILE A 233 -1.31 9.25 21.78
CA ILE A 233 -0.92 8.67 20.51
C ILE A 233 0.58 8.84 20.31
N ALA A 234 1.29 7.73 20.11
CA ALA A 234 2.72 7.76 19.88
C ALA A 234 3.01 8.38 18.48
N THR A 235 3.91 9.36 18.48
CA THR A 235 4.44 10.03 17.29
C THR A 235 5.96 10.07 17.36
N ASN A 236 6.64 10.40 16.26
CA ASN A 236 8.10 10.60 16.27
C ASN A 236 8.54 11.58 17.35
N SER A 237 7.78 12.65 17.59
CA SER A 237 8.07 13.64 18.62
C SER A 237 7.95 13.07 20.05
N THR A 238 6.90 12.32 20.35
CA THR A 238 6.69 11.74 21.70
C THR A 238 7.68 10.60 21.99
N ILE A 239 8.09 9.87 20.95
CA ILE A 239 9.13 8.84 21.05
C ILE A 239 10.49 9.49 21.34
N LYS A 240 10.87 10.48 20.54
CA LYS A 240 12.14 11.21 20.67
C LYS A 240 12.26 11.94 22.01
N SER A 241 11.18 12.54 22.51
CA SER A 241 11.14 13.18 23.84
C SER A 241 11.13 12.16 24.97
N GLY A 242 10.82 10.89 24.68
CA GLY A 242 10.68 9.81 25.65
C GLY A 242 9.38 9.84 26.45
N GLN A 243 8.37 10.51 25.95
CA GLN A 243 7.01 10.47 26.50
C GLN A 243 6.34 9.12 26.23
N THR A 244 6.61 8.50 25.08
CA THR A 244 6.11 7.17 24.70
C THR A 244 7.27 6.24 24.35
N PRO A 245 8.05 5.79 25.35
CA PRO A 245 9.27 5.00 25.13
C PRO A 245 9.00 3.54 24.78
N VAL A 246 7.76 3.06 24.83
CA VAL A 246 7.31 1.72 24.41
C VAL A 246 6.05 1.85 23.59
N ILE A 247 6.09 1.37 22.35
CA ILE A 247 4.99 1.53 21.41
C ILE A 247 4.67 0.24 20.68
N PHE A 248 3.39 0.04 20.34
CA PHE A 248 2.95 -0.99 19.40
C PHE A 248 2.90 -0.36 17.99
N GLN A 249 3.75 -0.88 17.10
CA GLN A 249 3.92 -0.31 15.76
C GLN A 249 4.43 -1.36 14.78
N TRP A 250 4.21 -1.15 13.47
CA TRP A 250 4.86 -1.96 12.45
C TRP A 250 6.38 -1.91 12.56
N ASP A 251 7.04 -3.05 12.41
CA ASP A 251 8.49 -3.21 12.60
C ASP A 251 9.32 -2.28 11.69
N TYR A 252 8.89 -2.08 10.44
CA TYR A 252 9.58 -1.19 9.50
C TYR A 252 9.51 0.28 9.91
N LEU A 253 8.41 0.73 10.49
CA LEU A 253 8.30 2.08 11.04
C LEU A 253 9.15 2.23 12.29
N SER A 254 9.06 1.23 13.15
CA SER A 254 9.80 1.18 14.40
C SER A 254 11.30 1.24 14.18
N THR A 255 11.82 0.65 13.10
CA THR A 255 13.24 0.69 12.75
C THR A 255 13.76 2.12 12.57
N SER A 256 12.95 3.03 12.05
CA SER A 256 13.35 4.43 11.80
C SER A 256 13.69 5.20 13.07
N HIS A 257 13.08 4.86 14.21
CA HIS A 257 13.29 5.56 15.49
C HIS A 257 14.68 5.38 16.07
N GLY A 258 15.41 4.32 15.65
CA GLY A 258 16.81 4.11 16.03
C GLY A 258 17.75 5.24 15.62
N LYS A 259 17.37 6.08 14.65
CA LYS A 259 18.14 7.26 14.24
C LYS A 259 18.12 8.37 15.31
N ASP A 260 17.00 8.51 16.01
CA ASP A 260 16.77 9.55 17.02
C ASP A 260 16.94 9.03 18.46
N VAL A 261 16.74 7.72 18.68
CA VAL A 261 16.83 7.06 19.98
C VAL A 261 17.83 5.90 19.89
N PRO A 262 19.11 6.09 20.26
CA PRO A 262 20.16 5.08 20.07
C PRO A 262 19.91 3.75 20.78
N GLY A 263 19.12 3.75 21.88
CA GLY A 263 18.71 2.56 22.61
C GLY A 263 17.49 1.84 22.04
N TRP A 264 16.95 2.29 20.90
CA TRP A 264 15.74 1.75 20.32
C TRP A 264 15.90 0.32 19.84
N LYS A 265 14.97 -0.54 20.24
CA LYS A 265 14.89 -1.94 19.84
C LYS A 265 13.49 -2.31 19.44
N ILE A 266 13.35 -3.43 18.75
CA ILE A 266 12.07 -3.98 18.31
C ILE A 266 11.95 -5.40 18.81
N PHE A 267 10.82 -5.73 19.40
CA PHE A 267 10.44 -7.07 19.82
C PHE A 267 9.18 -7.50 19.07
N VAL A 268 9.24 -8.59 18.33
CA VAL A 268 8.07 -9.24 17.71
C VAL A 268 7.82 -10.56 18.46
N PRO A 269 6.66 -10.71 19.12
CA PRO A 269 6.35 -11.94 19.85
C PRO A 269 6.27 -13.15 18.91
N SER A 270 7.07 -14.20 19.12
CA SER A 270 7.07 -15.39 18.27
C SER A 270 5.75 -16.20 18.31
N ASN A 271 4.98 -16.02 19.39
CA ASN A 271 3.66 -16.64 19.55
C ASN A 271 2.50 -15.75 19.04
N ALA A 272 2.79 -14.57 18.49
CA ALA A 272 1.78 -13.63 17.97
C ALA A 272 2.37 -12.78 16.84
N ILE A 273 2.86 -13.42 15.80
CA ILE A 273 3.37 -12.72 14.61
C ILE A 273 2.16 -12.24 13.79
N ILE A 274 1.78 -10.99 13.95
CA ILE A 274 0.71 -10.37 13.16
C ILE A 274 1.34 -9.67 11.97
N GLY A 275 1.03 -10.14 10.77
CA GLY A 275 1.44 -9.53 9.51
C GLY A 275 0.36 -8.61 8.97
N GLY A 276 0.76 -7.61 8.21
CA GLY A 276 -0.15 -6.75 7.48
C GLY A 276 0.52 -6.12 6.28
N TYR A 277 -0.27 -5.91 5.22
CA TYR A 277 0.12 -5.19 4.03
C TYR A 277 -0.82 -4.00 3.84
N TYR A 278 -0.27 -2.92 3.29
CA TYR A 278 -1.07 -1.85 2.71
C TYR A 278 -1.47 -2.22 1.28
N ASN A 279 -2.39 -1.46 0.72
CA ASN A 279 -2.96 -1.73 -0.58
C ASN A 279 -2.94 -0.46 -1.41
N ALA A 280 -2.24 -0.52 -2.52
CA ALA A 280 -2.28 0.49 -3.55
C ALA A 280 -3.62 0.41 -4.29
N ALA A 281 -4.22 1.57 -4.55
CA ALA A 281 -5.42 1.68 -5.38
C ALA A 281 -5.47 3.03 -6.09
N ILE A 282 -5.99 3.03 -7.32
CA ILE A 282 -6.18 4.24 -8.13
C ILE A 282 -7.60 4.76 -7.91
N ASN A 283 -7.74 6.03 -7.59
CA ASN A 283 -9.05 6.69 -7.56
C ASN A 283 -9.73 6.59 -8.92
N LYS A 284 -10.96 6.11 -8.96
CA LYS A 284 -11.75 5.98 -10.19
C LYS A 284 -11.95 7.33 -10.91
N GLN A 285 -11.94 8.42 -10.17
CA GLN A 285 -12.05 9.79 -10.65
C GLN A 285 -10.72 10.55 -10.55
N ALA A 286 -9.59 9.83 -10.62
CA ALA A 286 -8.25 10.42 -10.53
C ALA A 286 -8.13 11.62 -11.48
N PRO A 287 -7.76 12.81 -10.98
CA PRO A 287 -7.53 14.00 -11.82
C PRO A 287 -6.40 13.81 -12.85
N HIS A 288 -5.41 12.94 -12.52
CA HIS A 288 -4.25 12.66 -13.36
C HIS A 288 -4.13 11.14 -13.61
N PRO A 289 -5.05 10.55 -14.41
CA PRO A 289 -5.18 9.10 -14.53
C PRO A 289 -3.97 8.40 -15.16
N ALA A 290 -3.20 9.04 -16.03
CA ALA A 290 -1.98 8.48 -16.58
C ALA A 290 -0.82 8.54 -15.57
N ALA A 291 -0.70 9.63 -14.82
CA ALA A 291 0.30 9.76 -13.75
C ALA A 291 0.05 8.78 -12.60
N ALA A 292 -1.23 8.54 -12.25
CA ALA A 292 -1.62 7.51 -11.28
C ALA A 292 -1.14 6.11 -11.70
N ARG A 293 -1.39 5.72 -12.95
CA ARG A 293 -0.94 4.42 -13.49
C ARG A 293 0.57 4.30 -13.57
N LEU A 294 1.25 5.38 -13.95
CA LEU A 294 2.71 5.42 -13.97
C LEU A 294 3.29 5.31 -12.57
N TRP A 295 2.64 5.88 -11.56
CA TRP A 295 3.02 5.71 -10.16
C TRP A 295 2.94 4.24 -9.75
N GLU A 296 1.84 3.56 -10.04
CA GLU A 296 1.70 2.12 -9.74
C GLU A 296 2.79 1.30 -10.46
N GLU A 297 3.03 1.52 -11.74
CA GLU A 297 4.13 0.83 -12.46
C GLU A 297 5.49 1.07 -11.81
N TYR A 298 5.75 2.28 -11.32
CA TYR A 298 6.99 2.64 -10.68
C TYR A 298 7.15 2.00 -9.30
N VAL A 299 6.17 2.10 -8.42
CA VAL A 299 6.27 1.55 -7.06
C VAL A 299 6.25 0.01 -7.07
N PHE A 300 5.67 -0.60 -8.09
CA PHE A 300 5.72 -2.05 -8.31
C PHE A 300 6.88 -2.51 -9.22
N SER A 301 7.74 -1.62 -9.70
CA SER A 301 8.99 -1.99 -10.36
C SER A 301 9.99 -2.60 -9.35
N ASN A 302 11.07 -3.22 -9.84
CA ASN A 302 12.14 -3.71 -8.96
C ASN A 302 12.78 -2.56 -8.16
N ASP A 303 12.92 -1.37 -8.77
CA ASP A 303 13.46 -0.19 -8.08
C ASP A 303 12.54 0.25 -6.93
N GLY A 304 11.24 0.44 -7.20
CA GLY A 304 10.26 0.86 -6.19
C GLY A 304 10.17 -0.13 -5.03
N GLN A 305 10.06 -1.43 -5.33
CA GLN A 305 9.99 -2.49 -4.32
C GLN A 305 11.27 -2.56 -3.47
N ASN A 306 12.45 -2.36 -4.06
CA ASN A 306 13.70 -2.29 -3.32
C ASN A 306 13.83 -1.02 -2.48
N MET A 307 13.16 0.07 -2.83
CA MET A 307 13.14 1.28 -1.99
C MET A 307 12.33 1.06 -0.71
N TRP A 308 11.18 0.38 -0.76
CA TRP A 308 10.46 -0.03 0.44
C TRP A 308 11.30 -0.98 1.30
N LEU A 309 11.96 -1.96 0.67
CA LEU A 309 12.84 -2.89 1.37
C LEU A 309 13.98 -2.15 2.09
N LYS A 310 14.56 -1.13 1.46
CA LYS A 310 15.56 -0.24 2.06
C LYS A 310 15.00 0.55 3.25
N GLY A 311 13.71 0.88 3.20
CA GLY A 311 12.96 1.46 4.32
C GLY A 311 12.58 0.49 5.43
N GLY A 312 12.97 -0.79 5.31
CA GLY A 312 12.67 -1.85 6.28
C GLY A 312 11.32 -2.52 6.09
N ALA A 313 10.52 -2.10 5.10
CA ALA A 313 9.25 -2.72 4.77
C ALA A 313 9.46 -3.92 3.83
N ARG A 314 8.59 -4.92 3.95
CA ARG A 314 8.62 -6.12 3.10
C ARG A 314 7.78 -5.89 1.85
N PRO A 315 8.39 -5.75 0.66
CA PRO A 315 7.64 -5.54 -0.56
C PRO A 315 6.87 -6.81 -0.92
N VAL A 316 5.67 -6.65 -1.49
CA VAL A 316 4.81 -7.79 -1.87
C VAL A 316 5.47 -8.72 -2.89
N ARG A 317 6.34 -8.19 -3.74
CA ARG A 317 7.07 -8.94 -4.76
C ARG A 317 8.40 -9.56 -4.27
N GLN A 318 8.71 -9.46 -2.96
CA GLN A 318 10.02 -9.88 -2.44
C GLN A 318 10.40 -11.32 -2.85
N ALA A 319 9.46 -12.26 -2.77
CA ALA A 319 9.73 -13.66 -3.13
C ALA A 319 10.07 -13.83 -4.63
N ALA A 320 9.31 -13.22 -5.52
CA ALA A 320 9.57 -13.24 -6.96
C ALA A 320 10.90 -12.56 -7.30
N MET A 321 11.19 -11.41 -6.69
CA MET A 321 12.44 -10.68 -6.87
C MET A 321 13.65 -11.45 -6.33
N THR A 322 13.50 -12.20 -5.24
CA THR A 322 14.55 -13.09 -4.72
C THR A 322 14.85 -14.19 -5.70
N THR A 323 13.83 -14.87 -6.23
CA THR A 323 13.97 -15.90 -7.26
C THR A 323 14.63 -15.38 -8.53
N ALA A 324 14.29 -14.15 -8.95
CA ALA A 324 14.85 -13.48 -10.10
C ALA A 324 16.25 -12.86 -9.86
N GLY A 325 16.77 -12.87 -8.63
CA GLY A 325 18.05 -12.24 -8.28
C GLY A 325 18.04 -10.71 -8.34
N THR A 326 16.86 -10.06 -8.26
CA THR A 326 16.71 -8.60 -8.36
C THR A 326 16.42 -7.92 -7.02
N VAL A 327 16.33 -8.68 -5.93
CA VAL A 327 16.15 -8.14 -4.58
C VAL A 327 17.45 -7.50 -4.10
N ASN A 328 17.36 -6.39 -3.38
CA ASN A 328 18.49 -5.82 -2.65
C ASN A 328 18.84 -6.71 -1.45
N ALA A 329 19.85 -7.57 -1.62
CA ALA A 329 20.24 -8.56 -0.62
C ALA A 329 20.66 -7.92 0.71
N THR A 330 21.34 -6.77 0.69
CA THR A 330 21.75 -6.04 1.91
C THR A 330 20.54 -5.54 2.68
N ALA A 331 19.58 -4.93 2.01
CA ALA A 331 18.35 -4.46 2.64
C ALA A 331 17.49 -5.63 3.15
N ALA A 332 17.41 -6.73 2.39
CA ALA A 332 16.69 -7.93 2.83
C ALA A 332 17.30 -8.56 4.09
N ALA A 333 18.63 -8.62 4.18
CA ALA A 333 19.34 -9.14 5.35
C ALA A 333 19.21 -8.24 6.60
N ALA A 334 18.88 -6.96 6.42
CA ALA A 334 18.66 -6.02 7.51
C ALA A 334 17.26 -6.13 8.16
N LEU A 335 16.32 -6.83 7.51
CA LEU A 335 15.00 -7.04 8.08
C LEU A 335 15.08 -7.87 9.37
N PRO A 336 14.23 -7.59 10.37
CA PRO A 336 14.11 -8.44 11.54
C PRO A 336 13.84 -9.90 11.15
N ASN A 337 14.66 -10.81 11.67
CA ASN A 337 14.41 -12.24 11.52
C ASN A 337 13.32 -12.66 12.51
N VAL A 338 12.12 -12.91 11.99
CA VAL A 338 10.95 -13.32 12.79
C VAL A 338 10.63 -14.77 12.43
N PRO A 339 11.00 -15.74 13.28
CA PRO A 339 10.72 -17.14 13.00
C PRO A 339 9.24 -17.45 13.17
N GLY A 340 8.64 -18.06 12.18
CA GLY A 340 7.23 -18.50 12.18
C GLY A 340 6.44 -17.96 10.99
N THR A 341 5.18 -18.39 10.92
CA THR A 341 4.25 -17.95 9.89
C THR A 341 3.40 -16.81 10.44
N PRO A 342 3.36 -15.63 9.79
CA PRO A 342 2.54 -14.53 10.24
C PRO A 342 1.05 -14.86 10.07
N LEU A 343 0.26 -14.44 11.04
CA LEU A 343 -1.19 -14.38 10.96
C LEU A 343 -1.56 -13.04 10.33
N VAL A 344 -2.30 -13.07 9.25
CA VAL A 344 -2.79 -11.85 8.57
C VAL A 344 -4.30 -11.79 8.74
N PRO A 345 -4.83 -10.81 9.50
CA PRO A 345 -6.28 -10.66 9.65
C PRO A 345 -6.97 -10.45 8.30
N THR A 346 -8.02 -11.21 8.04
CA THR A 346 -8.89 -10.98 6.88
C THR A 346 -9.66 -9.67 7.04
N GLY A 347 -10.20 -9.13 5.93
CA GLY A 347 -11.07 -7.95 5.97
C GLY A 347 -12.28 -8.13 6.89
N ALA A 348 -12.90 -9.33 6.90
CA ALA A 348 -14.01 -9.63 7.79
C ALA A 348 -13.59 -9.61 9.26
N GLN A 349 -12.45 -10.20 9.60
CA GLN A 349 -11.88 -10.17 10.96
C GLN A 349 -11.54 -8.77 11.40
N SER A 350 -10.91 -7.96 10.53
CA SER A 350 -10.60 -6.56 10.82
C SER A 350 -11.88 -5.74 11.07
N THR A 351 -12.92 -5.94 10.26
CA THR A 351 -14.22 -5.26 10.43
C THR A 351 -14.88 -5.64 11.76
N ALA A 352 -14.91 -6.93 12.11
CA ALA A 352 -15.44 -7.41 13.38
C ALA A 352 -14.63 -6.86 14.57
N ALA A 353 -13.29 -6.80 14.44
CA ALA A 353 -12.41 -6.27 15.46
C ALA A 353 -12.62 -4.76 15.68
N PHE A 354 -12.78 -3.95 14.64
CA PHE A 354 -13.15 -2.54 14.77
C PHE A 354 -14.51 -2.37 15.48
N ALA A 355 -15.52 -3.18 15.11
CA ALA A 355 -16.83 -3.13 15.77
C ALA A 355 -16.70 -3.46 17.26
N TYR A 356 -15.93 -4.47 17.61
CA TYR A 356 -15.66 -4.85 19.00
C TYR A 356 -14.97 -3.71 19.78
N LEU A 357 -13.92 -3.12 19.21
CA LEU A 357 -13.20 -2.00 19.84
C LEU A 357 -14.10 -0.79 20.03
N ASN A 358 -14.93 -0.43 19.06
CA ASN A 358 -15.88 0.68 19.20
C ASN A 358 -16.84 0.49 20.38
N ALA A 359 -17.18 -0.77 20.70
CA ALA A 359 -18.08 -1.08 21.83
C ALA A 359 -17.34 -1.16 23.18
N HIS A 360 -16.06 -1.54 23.23
CA HIS A 360 -15.40 -1.94 24.48
C HIS A 360 -14.16 -1.13 24.85
N TRP A 361 -13.49 -0.48 23.89
CA TRP A 361 -12.19 0.16 24.12
C TRP A 361 -12.23 1.29 25.14
N SER A 362 -13.19 2.21 25.00
CA SER A 362 -13.30 3.36 25.90
C SER A 362 -13.46 2.93 27.37
N ALA A 363 -14.27 1.91 27.64
CA ALA A 363 -14.45 1.39 28.98
C ALA A 363 -13.18 0.71 29.54
N ALA A 364 -12.40 0.08 28.69
CA ALA A 364 -11.19 -0.63 29.10
C ALA A 364 -10.06 0.31 29.53
N ILE A 365 -9.97 1.51 28.92
CA ILE A 365 -8.88 2.47 29.16
C ILE A 365 -9.30 3.72 29.94
N SER A 366 -10.54 3.81 30.43
CA SER A 366 -11.06 4.94 31.24
C SER A 366 -10.52 4.96 32.69
#